data_3fc85424a9c5fb848147ad93527c3627
#
_entry.id   3fc85424a9c5fb848147ad93527c3627
#
_cell.length_a   1.000
_cell.length_b   1.000
_cell.length_c   1.000
_cell.angle_alpha   90.00
_cell.angle_beta   90.00
_cell.angle_gamma   90.00
#
_symmetry.space_group_name_H-M   'P 1'
#
loop_
_entity.id
_entity.type
_entity.pdbx_description
1 polymer ?
#
loop_
_entity_poly.entity_id
_entity_poly.type
_entity_poly.pdbx_seq_one_letter_code
_entity_poly.pdbx_strand_id
1 'polypeptide(L)'
;MADYLEGSQDAFVAKMNEKASELGMNDTTFKNCHGIDEDGHVTSSYDIAIMSRELLTKHPDITKYTTIYMDSLRDGKSSLVNTNKLVKNYSGCTGLKTGSTSLALYNLSASATRDGMSLIGVIMKAPTSAIRFAEATKLLNYGFSNYSVYSFGNKGDLINSIPVSKGSSEFINAVLKDDAKFLTKKSKNQEVTQNLSLNENISAPIFQGQKLRKYNIFNFWQRSFNS
;
A
#
# COMPACT_ATOMS: atom_id res chain seq x y z
N MET A 1 0.32 -19.42 19.14
CA MET A 1 1.31 -18.60 18.40
C MET A 1 1.74 -17.38 19.25
N ALA A 2 0.81 -16.64 19.85
CA ALA A 2 1.16 -15.53 20.75
C ALA A 2 2.15 -15.94 21.86
N ASP A 3 1.81 -17.01 22.60
CA ASP A 3 2.68 -17.56 23.66
C ASP A 3 4.04 -18.02 23.14
N TYR A 4 4.11 -18.53 21.90
CA TYR A 4 5.37 -18.94 21.30
C TYR A 4 6.27 -17.76 20.93
N LEU A 5 5.68 -16.64 20.49
CA LEU A 5 6.45 -15.48 20.01
C LEU A 5 6.88 -14.56 21.14
N GLU A 6 6.01 -14.32 22.14
CA GLU A 6 6.22 -13.30 23.18
C GLU A 6 6.08 -13.87 24.62
N GLY A 7 5.99 -15.19 24.77
CA GLY A 7 5.94 -15.87 26.06
C GLY A 7 4.55 -15.86 26.73
N SER A 8 3.65 -14.93 26.37
CA SER A 8 2.27 -14.91 26.83
C SER A 8 1.37 -14.16 25.87
N GLN A 9 0.05 -14.36 25.97
CA GLN A 9 -0.95 -13.60 25.20
C GLN A 9 -0.91 -12.11 25.55
N ASP A 10 -0.76 -11.78 26.81
CA ASP A 10 -0.71 -10.38 27.27
C ASP A 10 0.50 -9.65 26.72
N ALA A 11 1.67 -10.27 26.72
CA ALA A 11 2.90 -9.72 26.12
C ALA A 11 2.71 -9.51 24.60
N PHE A 12 2.07 -10.45 23.92
CA PHE A 12 1.79 -10.32 22.49
C PHE A 12 0.78 -9.19 22.20
N VAL A 13 -0.27 -9.03 23.01
CA VAL A 13 -1.23 -7.92 22.90
C VAL A 13 -0.55 -6.57 23.18
N ALA A 14 0.35 -6.49 24.16
CA ALA A 14 1.17 -5.30 24.39
C ALA A 14 1.97 -4.94 23.13
N LYS A 15 2.60 -5.93 22.48
CA LYS A 15 3.34 -5.75 21.23
C LYS A 15 2.44 -5.32 20.05
N MET A 16 1.22 -5.85 19.96
CA MET A 16 0.24 -5.41 18.97
C MET A 16 -0.12 -3.93 19.15
N ASN A 17 -0.32 -3.46 20.39
CA ASN A 17 -0.62 -2.06 20.67
C ASN A 17 0.60 -1.15 20.45
N GLU A 18 1.81 -1.59 20.79
CA GLU A 18 3.05 -0.89 20.47
C GLU A 18 3.14 -0.68 18.95
N LYS A 19 2.92 -1.75 18.16
CA LYS A 19 2.96 -1.66 16.70
C LYS A 19 1.87 -0.76 16.12
N ALA A 20 0.66 -0.79 16.68
CA ALA A 20 -0.42 0.12 16.29
C ALA A 20 -0.02 1.58 16.50
N SER A 21 0.60 1.89 17.65
CA SER A 21 1.10 3.23 17.97
C SER A 21 2.22 3.68 17.01
N GLU A 22 3.20 2.79 16.72
CA GLU A 22 4.26 3.07 15.74
C GLU A 22 3.72 3.39 14.34
N LEU A 23 2.63 2.75 13.95
CA LEU A 23 1.98 2.97 12.66
C LEU A 23 1.07 4.19 12.63
N GLY A 24 0.82 4.84 13.79
CA GLY A 24 -0.10 5.96 13.91
C GLY A 24 -1.58 5.54 13.84
N MET A 25 -1.90 4.32 14.28
CA MET A 25 -3.27 3.79 14.38
C MET A 25 -3.93 4.31 15.66
N ASN A 26 -4.36 5.57 15.64
CA ASN A 26 -4.76 6.29 16.85
C ASN A 26 -6.15 5.89 17.38
N ASP A 27 -6.97 5.25 16.57
CA ASP A 27 -8.31 4.76 16.93
C ASP A 27 -8.31 3.26 17.30
N THR A 28 -7.12 2.66 17.47
CA THR A 28 -6.98 1.21 17.67
C THR A 28 -6.47 0.87 19.05
N THR A 29 -7.18 -0.04 19.69
CA THR A 29 -6.74 -0.69 20.95
C THR A 29 -7.04 -2.18 20.85
N PHE A 30 -6.01 -3.00 20.98
CA PHE A 30 -6.14 -4.45 21.05
C PHE A 30 -6.24 -4.89 22.52
N LYS A 31 -7.23 -5.74 22.84
CA LYS A 31 -7.40 -6.37 24.15
C LYS A 31 -7.04 -7.84 24.13
N ASN A 32 -7.15 -8.48 22.97
CA ASN A 32 -6.79 -9.88 22.77
C ASN A 32 -6.17 -10.07 21.38
N CYS A 33 -5.54 -11.24 21.17
CA CYS A 33 -4.86 -11.58 19.91
C CYS A 33 -5.74 -12.38 18.92
N HIS A 34 -6.96 -12.73 19.29
CA HIS A 34 -7.86 -13.58 18.49
C HIS A 34 -9.04 -12.85 17.88
N GLY A 35 -9.35 -11.62 18.32
CA GLY A 35 -10.39 -10.78 17.75
C GLY A 35 -11.83 -11.10 18.18
N ILE A 36 -12.03 -11.83 19.29
CA ILE A 36 -13.34 -12.00 19.89
C ILE A 36 -13.74 -10.70 20.60
N ASP A 37 -15.03 -10.39 20.60
CA ASP A 37 -15.58 -9.19 21.21
C ASP A 37 -15.15 -9.04 22.69
N GLU A 38 -14.57 -7.89 23.00
CA GLU A 38 -14.12 -7.51 24.34
C GLU A 38 -14.25 -6.00 24.49
N ASP A 39 -14.63 -5.53 25.67
CA ASP A 39 -14.80 -4.11 25.92
C ASP A 39 -13.48 -3.34 25.72
N GLY A 40 -13.54 -2.27 24.94
CA GLY A 40 -12.37 -1.50 24.56
C GLY A 40 -11.48 -2.13 23.46
N HIS A 41 -11.86 -3.29 22.87
CA HIS A 41 -11.21 -3.83 21.66
C HIS A 41 -11.77 -3.15 20.43
N VAL A 42 -11.14 -2.06 20.01
CA VAL A 42 -11.65 -1.15 18.97
C VAL A 42 -10.63 -0.84 17.90
N THR A 43 -11.12 -0.46 16.74
CA THR A 43 -10.32 0.04 15.61
C THR A 43 -11.17 0.88 14.67
N SER A 44 -10.55 1.56 13.70
CA SER A 44 -11.22 2.27 12.62
C SER A 44 -10.88 1.66 11.26
N SER A 45 -11.70 1.96 10.24
CA SER A 45 -11.40 1.54 8.86
C SER A 45 -10.12 2.18 8.33
N TYR A 46 -9.79 3.37 8.80
CA TYR A 46 -8.55 4.06 8.45
C TYR A 46 -7.33 3.35 9.03
N ASP A 47 -7.37 2.98 10.29
CA ASP A 47 -6.27 2.28 10.97
C ASP A 47 -6.02 0.90 10.35
N ILE A 48 -7.10 0.17 10.04
CA ILE A 48 -6.98 -1.11 9.33
C ILE A 48 -6.38 -0.92 7.92
N ALA A 49 -6.68 0.18 7.23
CA ALA A 49 -6.06 0.48 5.95
C ALA A 49 -4.55 0.80 6.10
N ILE A 50 -4.15 1.52 7.14
CA ILE A 50 -2.73 1.78 7.48
C ILE A 50 -2.00 0.46 7.71
N MET A 51 -2.52 -0.40 8.59
CA MET A 51 -1.93 -1.70 8.89
C MET A 51 -1.84 -2.58 7.64
N SER A 52 -2.89 -2.60 6.83
CA SER A 52 -2.92 -3.38 5.58
C SER A 52 -1.88 -2.89 4.58
N ARG A 53 -1.69 -1.57 4.48
CA ARG A 53 -0.65 -0.97 3.64
C ARG A 53 0.74 -1.35 4.12
N GLU A 54 1.00 -1.27 5.42
CA GLU A 54 2.28 -1.68 6.01
C GLU A 54 2.57 -3.14 5.70
N LEU A 55 1.62 -4.02 5.93
CA LEU A 55 1.74 -5.45 5.64
C LEU A 55 2.08 -5.71 4.16
N LEU A 56 1.35 -5.09 3.23
CA LEU A 56 1.56 -5.30 1.80
C LEU A 56 2.86 -4.71 1.28
N THR A 57 3.33 -3.59 1.87
CA THR A 57 4.55 -2.91 1.41
C THR A 57 5.82 -3.47 2.03
N LYS A 58 5.78 -3.88 3.29
CA LYS A 58 6.94 -4.41 4.02
C LYS A 58 7.07 -5.91 3.95
N HIS A 59 5.94 -6.60 3.80
CA HIS A 59 5.87 -8.06 3.76
C HIS A 59 5.07 -8.53 2.53
N PRO A 60 5.48 -8.19 1.28
CA PRO A 60 4.73 -8.48 0.07
C PRO A 60 4.51 -9.99 -0.15
N ASP A 61 5.35 -10.83 0.43
CA ASP A 61 5.22 -12.29 0.38
C ASP A 61 3.91 -12.81 1.00
N ILE A 62 3.23 -12.02 1.82
CA ILE A 62 1.92 -12.39 2.38
C ILE A 62 0.90 -12.69 1.28
N THR A 63 1.03 -12.04 0.12
CA THR A 63 0.12 -12.26 -1.01
C THR A 63 0.19 -13.68 -1.57
N LYS A 64 1.29 -14.39 -1.38
CA LYS A 64 1.41 -15.82 -1.73
C LYS A 64 0.38 -16.68 -1.00
N TYR A 65 -0.05 -16.26 0.20
CA TYR A 65 -1.02 -16.96 1.03
C TYR A 65 -2.42 -16.38 0.90
N THR A 66 -2.54 -15.04 0.89
CA THR A 66 -3.86 -14.38 0.87
C THR A 66 -4.59 -14.53 -0.45
N THR A 67 -3.91 -14.89 -1.53
CA THR A 67 -4.50 -15.17 -2.85
C THR A 67 -4.89 -16.64 -3.04
N ILE A 68 -4.55 -17.55 -2.14
CA ILE A 68 -4.99 -18.95 -2.21
C ILE A 68 -6.50 -18.97 -1.96
N TYR A 69 -7.28 -19.44 -2.93
CA TYR A 69 -8.72 -19.59 -2.77
C TYR A 69 -9.11 -20.90 -2.11
N MET A 70 -8.49 -21.99 -2.52
CA MET A 70 -8.72 -23.32 -1.94
C MET A 70 -7.40 -24.04 -1.72
N ASP A 71 -7.30 -24.74 -0.63
CA ASP A 71 -6.16 -25.59 -0.29
C ASP A 71 -6.61 -26.78 0.54
N SER A 72 -5.75 -27.74 0.79
CA SER A 72 -6.04 -28.90 1.61
C SER A 72 -4.90 -29.22 2.56
N LEU A 73 -5.24 -29.78 3.72
CA LEU A 73 -4.32 -30.28 4.72
C LEU A 73 -4.49 -31.77 4.93
N ARG A 74 -3.51 -32.41 5.55
CA ARG A 74 -3.52 -33.81 5.94
C ARG A 74 -3.83 -34.75 4.75
N ASP A 75 -3.06 -34.63 3.69
CA ASP A 75 -3.19 -35.41 2.46
C ASP A 75 -4.61 -35.37 1.85
N GLY A 76 -5.20 -34.18 1.82
CA GLY A 76 -6.53 -33.96 1.25
C GLY A 76 -7.69 -34.20 2.17
N LYS A 77 -7.46 -34.65 3.42
CA LYS A 77 -8.52 -34.95 4.39
C LYS A 77 -9.25 -33.71 4.93
N SER A 78 -8.64 -32.55 4.85
CA SER A 78 -9.22 -31.29 5.32
C SER A 78 -9.14 -30.25 4.21
N SER A 79 -10.27 -29.89 3.63
CA SER A 79 -10.35 -28.80 2.64
C SER A 79 -10.47 -27.44 3.32
N LEU A 80 -9.70 -26.49 2.84
CA LEU A 80 -9.73 -25.11 3.26
C LEU A 80 -10.24 -24.23 2.12
N VAL A 81 -11.16 -23.32 2.42
CA VAL A 81 -11.69 -22.35 1.46
C VAL A 81 -11.52 -20.95 2.04
N ASN A 82 -10.93 -20.06 1.26
CA ASN A 82 -10.74 -18.68 1.67
C ASN A 82 -12.09 -17.99 1.89
N THR A 83 -12.27 -17.44 3.06
CA THR A 83 -13.50 -16.72 3.42
C THR A 83 -13.64 -15.39 2.68
N ASN A 84 -12.54 -14.87 2.11
CA ASN A 84 -12.56 -13.70 1.23
C ASN A 84 -12.96 -14.11 -0.20
N LYS A 85 -14.25 -14.01 -0.50
CA LYS A 85 -14.80 -14.38 -1.83
C LYS A 85 -14.25 -13.53 -2.98
N LEU A 86 -13.67 -12.36 -2.70
CA LEU A 86 -13.07 -11.50 -3.73
C LEU A 86 -11.84 -12.14 -4.36
N VAL A 87 -11.13 -13.02 -3.64
CA VAL A 87 -9.98 -13.74 -4.18
C VAL A 87 -10.36 -14.54 -5.44
N LYS A 88 -11.57 -15.11 -5.48
CA LYS A 88 -12.08 -15.81 -6.66
C LYS A 88 -12.78 -14.89 -7.66
N ASN A 89 -13.52 -13.87 -7.16
CA ASN A 89 -14.55 -13.20 -7.94
C ASN A 89 -14.16 -11.77 -8.36
N TYR A 90 -13.02 -11.25 -7.91
CA TYR A 90 -12.59 -9.88 -8.21
C TYR A 90 -11.22 -9.87 -8.86
N SER A 91 -11.15 -9.40 -10.10
CA SER A 91 -9.89 -9.36 -10.86
C SER A 91 -8.83 -8.54 -10.14
N GLY A 92 -7.62 -9.12 -10.04
CA GLY A 92 -6.47 -8.48 -9.37
C GLY A 92 -6.53 -8.49 -7.84
N CYS A 93 -7.49 -9.19 -7.21
CA CYS A 93 -7.55 -9.30 -5.76
C CYS A 93 -6.27 -9.95 -5.20
N THR A 94 -5.64 -9.27 -4.22
CA THR A 94 -4.43 -9.73 -3.52
C THR A 94 -4.69 -10.10 -2.05
N GLY A 95 -5.93 -10.00 -1.59
CA GLY A 95 -6.33 -10.41 -0.24
C GLY A 95 -7.34 -9.42 0.37
N LEU A 96 -7.34 -9.16 1.66
CA LEU A 96 -6.48 -9.67 2.72
C LEU A 96 -7.26 -10.58 3.70
N LYS A 97 -8.10 -9.97 4.58
CA LYS A 97 -8.70 -10.69 5.71
C LYS A 97 -10.15 -10.29 5.96
N THR A 98 -10.97 -11.29 6.21
CA THR A 98 -12.34 -11.15 6.72
C THR A 98 -12.37 -11.34 8.22
N GLY A 99 -13.34 -10.73 8.89
CA GLY A 99 -13.68 -10.99 10.28
C GLY A 99 -15.17 -10.85 10.51
N SER A 100 -15.72 -11.54 11.49
CA SER A 100 -17.09 -11.35 11.93
C SER A 100 -17.27 -11.80 13.37
N THR A 101 -18.02 -10.99 14.13
CA THR A 101 -18.46 -11.29 15.49
C THR A 101 -19.91 -10.83 15.64
N SER A 102 -20.52 -11.10 16.78
CA SER A 102 -21.89 -10.66 17.06
C SER A 102 -22.03 -9.15 17.19
N LEU A 103 -21.01 -8.46 17.69
CA LEU A 103 -21.03 -7.00 17.88
C LEU A 103 -20.43 -6.27 16.67
N ALA A 104 -19.28 -6.75 16.18
CA ALA A 104 -18.60 -6.12 15.06
C ALA A 104 -19.23 -6.43 13.70
N LEU A 105 -20.19 -7.36 13.62
CA LEU A 105 -20.81 -7.82 12.37
C LEU A 105 -19.78 -8.26 11.33
N TYR A 106 -19.94 -7.91 10.05
CA TYR A 106 -19.10 -8.42 8.96
C TYR A 106 -18.08 -7.36 8.52
N ASN A 107 -16.80 -7.72 8.62
CA ASN A 107 -15.67 -6.84 8.34
C ASN A 107 -14.78 -7.44 7.24
N LEU A 108 -14.12 -6.57 6.47
CA LEU A 108 -13.21 -6.96 5.40
C LEU A 108 -12.15 -5.87 5.18
N SER A 109 -10.90 -6.25 5.24
CA SER A 109 -9.83 -5.54 4.55
C SER A 109 -9.61 -6.24 3.21
N ALA A 110 -9.90 -5.57 2.12
CA ALA A 110 -9.69 -6.04 0.76
C ALA A 110 -8.54 -5.30 0.10
N SER A 111 -7.74 -6.01 -0.70
CA SER A 111 -6.71 -5.40 -1.53
C SER A 111 -6.76 -5.94 -2.95
N ALA A 112 -6.42 -5.10 -3.90
CA ALA A 112 -6.32 -5.48 -5.30
C ALA A 112 -5.25 -4.65 -6.01
N THR A 113 -4.60 -5.26 -7.02
CA THR A 113 -3.59 -4.61 -7.87
C THR A 113 -3.96 -4.77 -9.33
N ARG A 114 -3.99 -3.65 -10.07
CA ARG A 114 -4.20 -3.61 -11.53
C ARG A 114 -3.31 -2.52 -12.12
N ASP A 115 -2.70 -2.79 -13.26
CA ASP A 115 -1.91 -1.81 -14.03
C ASP A 115 -0.90 -1.03 -13.16
N GLY A 116 -0.23 -1.74 -12.25
CA GLY A 116 0.76 -1.16 -11.33
C GLY A 116 0.18 -0.33 -10.18
N MET A 117 -1.15 -0.22 -10.07
CA MET A 117 -1.83 0.46 -8.97
C MET A 117 -2.41 -0.55 -7.98
N SER A 118 -2.02 -0.43 -6.71
CA SER A 118 -2.57 -1.21 -5.61
C SER A 118 -3.55 -0.37 -4.79
N LEU A 119 -4.71 -0.94 -4.49
CA LEU A 119 -5.74 -0.32 -3.67
C LEU A 119 -6.08 -1.19 -2.47
N ILE A 120 -6.44 -0.54 -1.37
CA ILE A 120 -6.97 -1.17 -0.18
C ILE A 120 -8.35 -0.59 0.09
N GLY A 121 -9.34 -1.45 0.25
CA GLY A 121 -10.70 -1.09 0.64
C GLY A 121 -11.08 -1.77 1.94
N VAL A 122 -11.42 -0.98 2.96
CA VAL A 122 -11.80 -1.50 4.28
C VAL A 122 -13.29 -1.26 4.52
N ILE A 123 -14.01 -2.33 4.77
CA ILE A 123 -15.42 -2.34 5.14
C ILE A 123 -15.54 -2.84 6.57
N MET A 124 -16.19 -2.06 7.41
CA MET A 124 -16.45 -2.43 8.81
C MET A 124 -17.94 -2.41 9.11
N LYS A 125 -18.33 -3.33 9.98
CA LYS A 125 -19.70 -3.43 10.53
C LYS A 125 -20.79 -3.51 9.45
N ALA A 126 -20.53 -4.20 8.34
CA ALA A 126 -21.57 -4.47 7.34
C ALA A 126 -22.63 -5.40 7.95
N PRO A 127 -23.93 -5.18 7.66
CA PRO A 127 -25.00 -5.97 8.27
C PRO A 127 -25.02 -7.43 7.78
N THR A 128 -24.48 -7.71 6.59
CA THR A 128 -24.38 -9.06 6.05
C THR A 128 -23.06 -9.29 5.30
N SER A 129 -22.69 -10.59 5.18
CA SER A 129 -21.54 -10.96 4.38
C SER A 129 -21.66 -10.53 2.90
N ALA A 130 -22.87 -10.57 2.33
CA ALA A 130 -23.11 -10.14 0.94
C ALA A 130 -22.83 -8.65 0.77
N ILE A 131 -23.35 -7.82 1.68
CA ILE A 131 -23.14 -6.36 1.66
C ILE A 131 -21.66 -6.02 1.81
N ARG A 132 -20.94 -6.67 2.73
CA ARG A 132 -19.50 -6.50 2.91
C ARG A 132 -18.72 -6.62 1.59
N PHE A 133 -18.98 -7.66 0.80
CA PHE A 133 -18.30 -7.86 -0.47
C PHE A 133 -18.78 -6.90 -1.56
N ALA A 134 -20.07 -6.58 -1.59
CA ALA A 134 -20.62 -5.62 -2.55
C ALA A 134 -20.01 -4.22 -2.35
N GLU A 135 -19.95 -3.75 -1.11
CA GLU A 135 -19.38 -2.43 -0.80
C GLU A 135 -17.86 -2.40 -1.04
N ALA A 136 -17.12 -3.46 -0.69
CA ALA A 136 -15.70 -3.54 -1.02
C ALA A 136 -15.46 -3.50 -2.53
N THR A 137 -16.27 -4.21 -3.30
CA THR A 137 -16.20 -4.18 -4.78
C THR A 137 -16.46 -2.78 -5.33
N LYS A 138 -17.51 -2.08 -4.84
CA LYS A 138 -17.80 -0.70 -5.24
C LYS A 138 -16.65 0.24 -4.95
N LEU A 139 -16.08 0.14 -3.74
CA LEU A 139 -14.97 0.99 -3.29
C LEU A 139 -13.72 0.78 -4.16
N LEU A 140 -13.34 -0.47 -4.41
CA LEU A 140 -12.21 -0.80 -5.28
C LEU A 140 -12.46 -0.36 -6.73
N ASN A 141 -13.67 -0.58 -7.26
CA ASN A 141 -14.05 -0.13 -8.59
C ASN A 141 -13.99 1.39 -8.72
N TYR A 142 -14.46 2.12 -7.71
CA TYR A 142 -14.32 3.58 -7.67
C TYR A 142 -12.86 4.00 -7.78
N GLY A 143 -11.97 3.38 -7.01
CA GLY A 143 -10.54 3.67 -7.06
C GLY A 143 -9.95 3.40 -8.45
N PHE A 144 -10.15 2.21 -9.01
CA PHE A 144 -9.62 1.85 -10.34
C PHE A 144 -10.25 2.64 -11.48
N SER A 145 -11.48 3.10 -11.35
CA SER A 145 -12.13 3.93 -12.37
C SER A 145 -11.64 5.37 -12.37
N ASN A 146 -11.32 5.91 -11.20
CA ASN A 146 -11.00 7.34 -11.04
C ASN A 146 -9.52 7.65 -10.94
N TYR A 147 -8.66 6.65 -10.68
CA TYR A 147 -7.23 6.85 -10.49
C TYR A 147 -6.41 5.94 -11.40
N SER A 148 -5.18 6.35 -11.68
CA SER A 148 -4.18 5.56 -12.40
C SER A 148 -2.78 5.92 -11.90
N VAL A 149 -1.83 5.02 -12.15
CA VAL A 149 -0.41 5.32 -11.97
C VAL A 149 0.12 5.90 -13.27
N TYR A 150 0.68 7.10 -13.21
CA TYR A 150 1.44 7.68 -14.29
C TYR A 150 2.92 7.35 -14.10
N SER A 151 3.56 6.81 -15.14
CA SER A 151 5.00 6.54 -15.15
C SER A 151 5.69 7.61 -15.97
N PHE A 152 6.55 8.37 -15.30
CA PHE A 152 7.39 9.38 -15.94
C PHE A 152 8.66 8.79 -16.54
N GLY A 153 9.24 7.77 -15.89
CA GLY A 153 10.43 7.07 -16.32
C GLY A 153 10.81 5.95 -15.34
N ASN A 154 11.74 5.13 -15.76
CA ASN A 154 12.25 4.02 -14.98
C ASN A 154 13.64 4.35 -14.42
N LYS A 155 14.04 3.64 -13.38
CA LYS A 155 15.41 3.71 -12.85
C LYS A 155 16.42 3.51 -13.98
N GLY A 156 17.40 4.43 -14.06
CA GLY A 156 18.44 4.42 -15.07
C GLY A 156 18.13 5.22 -16.34
N ASP A 157 16.87 5.65 -16.55
CA ASP A 157 16.52 6.48 -17.71
C ASP A 157 17.30 7.80 -17.68
N LEU A 158 17.86 8.16 -18.83
CA LEU A 158 18.59 9.43 -19.02
C LEU A 158 17.62 10.60 -18.89
N ILE A 159 17.93 11.51 -17.98
CA ILE A 159 17.17 12.76 -17.79
C ILE A 159 17.80 13.92 -18.53
N ASN A 160 19.13 14.07 -18.41
CA ASN A 160 19.87 15.12 -19.09
C ASN A 160 21.37 14.83 -19.09
N SER A 161 22.08 15.43 -20.05
CA SER A 161 23.54 15.54 -20.03
C SER A 161 23.93 16.91 -19.50
N ILE A 162 24.74 16.92 -18.45
CA ILE A 162 25.09 18.12 -17.68
C ILE A 162 26.56 18.45 -17.92
N PRO A 163 26.90 19.70 -18.27
CA PRO A 163 28.29 20.13 -18.42
C PRO A 163 29.02 20.12 -17.09
N VAL A 164 30.29 19.71 -17.11
CA VAL A 164 31.14 19.60 -15.93
C VAL A 164 32.38 20.43 -16.13
N SER A 165 32.67 21.34 -15.20
CA SER A 165 33.90 22.08 -15.18
C SER A 165 35.03 21.35 -14.44
N LYS A 166 36.27 21.53 -14.86
CA LYS A 166 37.49 20.98 -14.23
C LYS A 166 37.54 19.44 -14.19
N GLY A 167 36.75 18.75 -15.08
CA GLY A 167 36.75 17.32 -15.21
C GLY A 167 37.55 16.84 -16.44
N SER A 168 37.86 15.53 -16.49
CA SER A 168 38.42 14.89 -17.69
C SER A 168 37.35 14.68 -18.79
N SER A 169 36.06 14.72 -18.42
CA SER A 169 34.93 14.67 -19.34
C SER A 169 34.19 16.01 -19.31
N GLU A 170 33.75 16.46 -20.48
CA GLU A 170 33.00 17.71 -20.61
C GLU A 170 31.57 17.61 -20.11
N PHE A 171 30.98 16.39 -20.12
CA PHE A 171 29.61 16.12 -19.72
C PHE A 171 29.50 14.86 -18.87
N ILE A 172 28.46 14.82 -18.03
CA ILE A 172 28.01 13.64 -17.30
C ILE A 172 26.52 13.41 -17.56
N ASN A 173 26.11 12.15 -17.52
CA ASN A 173 24.72 11.76 -17.68
C ASN A 173 24.01 11.71 -16.31
N ALA A 174 22.99 12.55 -16.14
CA ALA A 174 22.07 12.46 -15.02
C ALA A 174 20.96 11.45 -15.34
N VAL A 175 20.82 10.43 -14.52
CA VAL A 175 19.82 9.36 -14.68
C VAL A 175 18.88 9.32 -13.50
N LEU A 176 17.68 8.75 -13.70
CA LEU A 176 16.76 8.49 -12.61
C LEU A 176 17.35 7.48 -11.62
N LYS A 177 17.37 7.84 -10.34
CA LYS A 177 17.82 6.96 -9.26
C LYS A 177 16.85 5.80 -9.03
N ASP A 178 15.56 6.06 -9.12
CA ASP A 178 14.46 5.12 -8.88
C ASP A 178 13.37 5.35 -9.93
N ASP A 179 12.43 4.41 -10.05
CA ASP A 179 11.25 4.60 -10.91
C ASP A 179 10.46 5.83 -10.48
N ALA A 180 10.18 6.69 -11.43
CA ALA A 180 9.39 7.91 -11.21
C ALA A 180 7.92 7.65 -11.57
N LYS A 181 7.16 7.18 -10.59
CA LYS A 181 5.73 6.86 -10.71
C LYS A 181 4.94 7.62 -9.66
N PHE A 182 3.74 8.08 -10.02
CA PHE A 182 2.85 8.75 -9.08
C PHE A 182 1.38 8.45 -9.38
N LEU A 183 0.57 8.46 -8.32
CA LEU A 183 -0.87 8.28 -8.42
C LEU A 183 -1.50 9.58 -8.92
N THR A 184 -2.41 9.46 -9.88
CA THR A 184 -3.13 10.59 -10.45
C THR A 184 -4.59 10.26 -10.69
N LYS A 185 -5.48 11.28 -10.66
CA LYS A 185 -6.86 11.10 -11.10
C LYS A 185 -6.90 10.95 -12.62
N LYS A 186 -7.72 10.03 -13.12
CA LYS A 186 -8.04 9.94 -14.54
C LYS A 186 -8.89 11.15 -14.93
N SER A 187 -8.29 12.14 -15.58
CA SER A 187 -9.01 13.27 -16.16
C SER A 187 -8.66 13.39 -17.63
N LYS A 188 -9.61 13.94 -18.43
CA LYS A 188 -9.43 14.10 -19.88
C LYS A 188 -8.35 15.10 -20.27
N ASN A 189 -7.93 15.98 -19.33
CA ASN A 189 -6.97 17.07 -19.56
C ASN A 189 -5.94 17.11 -18.44
N GLN A 190 -5.12 16.05 -18.30
CA GLN A 190 -3.99 16.11 -17.39
C GLN A 190 -2.74 16.63 -18.11
N GLU A 191 -2.40 17.87 -17.87
CA GLU A 191 -1.07 18.38 -18.17
C GLU A 191 -0.15 18.05 -17.00
N VAL A 192 0.81 17.16 -17.23
CA VAL A 192 1.89 16.90 -16.30
C VAL A 192 3.01 17.88 -16.62
N THR A 193 3.20 18.87 -15.79
CA THR A 193 4.28 19.84 -15.96
C THR A 193 5.54 19.33 -15.28
N GLN A 194 6.63 19.29 -16.04
CA GLN A 194 7.94 18.86 -15.59
C GLN A 194 8.78 20.11 -15.34
N ASN A 195 9.27 20.28 -14.12
CA ASN A 195 10.27 21.29 -13.81
C ASN A 195 11.57 20.63 -13.40
N LEU A 196 12.51 20.58 -14.32
CA LEU A 196 13.88 20.14 -14.07
C LEU A 196 14.71 21.34 -13.61
N SER A 197 15.02 21.39 -12.33
CA SER A 197 15.97 22.38 -11.79
C SER A 197 17.32 21.70 -11.61
N LEU A 198 18.22 21.86 -12.56
CA LEU A 198 19.59 21.38 -12.49
C LEU A 198 20.51 22.47 -11.93
N ASN A 199 21.60 22.09 -11.25
CA ASN A 199 22.68 23.03 -10.95
C ASN A 199 23.40 23.35 -12.25
N GLU A 200 23.47 24.62 -12.62
CA GLU A 200 24.10 25.08 -13.84
C GLU A 200 25.64 24.95 -13.80
N ASN A 201 26.24 24.84 -12.62
CA ASN A 201 27.68 24.75 -12.45
C ASN A 201 28.09 23.57 -11.60
N ILE A 202 28.37 22.43 -12.24
CA ILE A 202 28.91 21.25 -11.60
C ILE A 202 30.41 21.18 -11.89
N SER A 203 31.22 21.05 -10.83
CA SER A 203 32.68 20.91 -10.93
C SER A 203 33.13 19.53 -10.46
N ALA A 204 34.15 18.97 -11.13
CA ALA A 204 34.83 17.77 -10.66
C ALA A 204 35.52 17.99 -9.29
N PRO A 205 35.69 16.96 -8.46
CA PRO A 205 35.38 15.55 -8.74
C PRO A 205 33.91 15.20 -8.52
N ILE A 206 33.39 14.31 -9.37
CA ILE A 206 32.03 13.77 -9.28
C ILE A 206 32.09 12.27 -9.21
N PHE A 207 31.34 11.69 -8.28
CA PHE A 207 31.32 10.24 -8.04
C PHE A 207 30.05 9.59 -8.61
N GLN A 208 30.18 8.36 -9.07
CA GLN A 208 29.01 7.58 -9.51
C GLN A 208 28.00 7.45 -8.38
N GLY A 209 26.72 7.72 -8.66
CA GLY A 209 25.64 7.70 -7.67
C GLY A 209 25.52 8.98 -6.84
N GLN A 210 26.35 9.98 -7.09
CA GLN A 210 26.22 11.28 -6.43
C GLN A 210 24.90 11.94 -6.78
N LYS A 211 24.16 12.41 -5.76
CA LYS A 211 22.89 13.09 -5.95
C LYS A 211 23.12 14.50 -6.46
N LEU A 212 22.72 14.76 -7.69
CA LEU A 212 22.93 16.07 -8.32
C LEU A 212 21.83 17.08 -7.96
N ARG A 213 20.55 16.65 -7.84
CA ARG A 213 19.44 17.42 -7.23
C ARG A 213 18.14 16.60 -7.08
N LYS A 214 17.09 17.24 -6.50
CA LYS A 214 15.72 16.71 -6.49
C LYS A 214 15.04 17.10 -7.80
N TYR A 215 14.45 16.10 -8.45
CA TYR A 215 13.51 16.29 -9.56
C TYR A 215 12.12 16.47 -8.98
N ASN A 216 11.47 17.61 -9.28
CA ASN A 216 10.12 17.88 -8.80
C ASN A 216 9.14 17.69 -9.97
N ILE A 217 8.26 16.71 -9.85
CA ILE A 217 7.13 16.51 -10.78
C ILE A 217 5.92 17.16 -10.11
N PHE A 218 5.35 18.17 -10.73
CA PHE A 218 4.15 18.84 -10.24
C PHE A 218 2.94 18.34 -11.02
N ASN A 219 1.95 17.85 -10.28
CA ASN A 219 0.60 17.66 -10.81
C ASN A 219 -0.23 18.88 -10.37
N PHE A 220 -0.87 19.58 -11.29
CA PHE A 220 -1.63 20.81 -11.03
C PHE A 220 -2.75 20.67 -9.98
N TRP A 221 -3.08 19.45 -9.56
CA TRP A 221 -4.11 19.16 -8.56
C TRP A 221 -3.71 19.43 -7.10
N GLN A 222 -2.43 19.59 -6.78
CA GLN A 222 -2.01 19.89 -5.39
C GLN A 222 -2.17 21.36 -4.99
N ARG A 223 -2.52 22.26 -5.91
CA ARG A 223 -2.71 23.69 -5.58
C ARG A 223 -4.10 24.04 -5.02
N SER A 224 -5.08 23.13 -5.03
CA SER A 224 -6.46 23.46 -4.64
C SER A 224 -6.80 23.15 -3.17
N PHE A 225 -5.85 22.68 -2.36
CA PHE A 225 -6.11 22.29 -0.96
C PHE A 225 -5.36 23.13 0.09
N ASN A 226 -4.69 24.20 -0.32
CA ASN A 226 -4.04 25.14 0.61
C ASN A 226 -4.59 26.56 0.40
N SER A 227 -5.91 26.71 0.49
CA SER A 227 -6.56 28.01 0.67
C SER A 227 -7.70 27.90 1.67
#